data_02904f8206e9d67667119f8c1bdf3e84
#
_entry.id   02904f8206e9d67667119f8c1bdf3e84
#
_cell.length_a   1.000
_cell.length_b   1.000
_cell.length_c   1.000
_cell.angle_alpha   90.00
_cell.angle_beta   90.00
_cell.angle_gamma   90.00
#
_symmetry.space_group_name_H-M   'P 1'
#
loop_
_entity.id
_entity.type
_entity.pdbx_description
1 polymer ?
#
loop_
_entity_poly.entity_id
_entity_poly.type
_entity_poly.pdbx_seq_one_letter_code
_entity_poly.pdbx_strand_id
1 'polypeptide(L)'
;MKPCILLPIQGRVFARYVSAVETCSGSVLRDPRQAERCHALLLPGGGDLAPVLYRQASRGSLPPEPERDDLELRVLRTFLSAGKPVLGICRGMQVLNVALGGNLLQDIPGHRQVRGRDSFHAVRTLPNSFLFPLYGDQFFVNSAHHQAVNALGMGLQAAAVSSDGRIEAIAHERFPWFAVQWHPERMWTPCVPVAHPAPGETLFRFFLSICHE
;
A
#
# COMPACT_ATOMS: atom_id res chain seq x y z
N MET A 1 17.50 17.81 -0.32
CA MET A 1 16.61 18.11 0.84
C MET A 1 16.04 16.78 1.34
N LYS A 2 15.75 16.62 2.65
CA LYS A 2 15.14 15.38 3.17
C LYS A 2 13.68 15.31 2.72
N PRO A 3 13.21 14.21 2.05
CA PRO A 3 11.82 14.09 1.61
C PRO A 3 10.85 14.15 2.80
N CYS A 4 9.81 14.95 2.67
CA CYS A 4 8.74 15.05 3.65
C CYS A 4 7.52 14.25 3.18
N ILE A 5 7.12 13.25 3.94
CA ILE A 5 6.04 12.31 3.61
C ILE A 5 4.84 12.61 4.51
N LEU A 6 3.66 12.75 3.92
CA LEU A 6 2.43 12.81 4.68
C LEU A 6 1.97 11.38 5.02
N LEU A 7 1.79 11.10 6.31
CA LEU A 7 1.09 9.93 6.83
C LEU A 7 -0.13 10.44 7.62
N PRO A 8 -1.33 10.55 7.00
CA PRO A 8 -2.44 11.37 7.54
C PRO A 8 -3.16 10.75 8.75
N ILE A 9 -2.71 9.60 9.24
CA ILE A 9 -3.35 8.85 10.33
C ILE A 9 -2.49 8.89 11.59
N GLN A 10 -3.14 9.08 12.75
CA GLN A 10 -2.48 9.11 14.05
C GLN A 10 -2.69 7.78 14.81
N GLY A 11 -1.83 7.50 15.77
CA GLY A 11 -1.89 6.32 16.63
C GLY A 11 -0.58 5.54 16.66
N ARG A 12 -0.36 4.78 17.75
CA ARG A 12 0.86 3.97 17.96
C ARG A 12 1.00 2.83 16.96
N VAL A 13 -0.10 2.31 16.44
CA VAL A 13 -0.11 1.22 15.45
C VAL A 13 0.63 1.61 14.17
N PHE A 14 0.74 2.90 13.86
CA PHE A 14 1.44 3.41 12.68
C PHE A 14 2.92 3.76 12.91
N ALA A 15 3.47 3.49 14.09
CA ALA A 15 4.87 3.80 14.41
C ALA A 15 5.87 3.11 13.47
N ARG A 16 5.57 1.88 13.00
CA ARG A 16 6.43 1.16 12.06
C ARG A 16 6.57 1.87 10.70
N TYR A 17 5.50 2.51 10.21
CA TYR A 17 5.55 3.30 8.97
C TYR A 17 6.43 4.54 9.14
N VAL A 18 6.29 5.23 10.28
CA VAL A 18 7.15 6.38 10.63
C VAL A 18 8.59 5.94 10.70
N SER A 19 8.91 4.88 11.46
CA SER A 19 10.25 4.33 11.59
C SER A 19 10.83 3.92 10.23
N ALA A 20 10.04 3.30 9.35
CA ALA A 20 10.48 2.88 8.03
C ALA A 20 10.90 4.08 7.16
N VAL A 21 10.09 5.15 7.13
CA VAL A 21 10.40 6.37 6.40
C VAL A 21 11.64 7.05 6.96
N GLU A 22 11.75 7.18 8.29
CA GLU A 22 12.86 7.86 8.97
C GLU A 22 14.17 7.10 8.84
N THR A 23 14.15 5.77 8.93
CA THR A 23 15.33 4.91 8.71
C THR A 23 15.86 5.05 7.29
N CYS A 24 14.99 5.25 6.30
CA CYS A 24 15.38 5.51 4.91
C CYS A 24 15.66 7.00 4.62
N SER A 25 15.90 7.80 5.64
CA SER A 25 16.25 9.23 5.54
C SER A 25 15.12 10.16 5.07
N GLY A 26 13.86 9.72 5.14
CA GLY A 26 12.69 10.58 5.00
C GLY A 26 12.31 11.29 6.30
N SER A 27 11.32 12.18 6.25
CA SER A 27 10.65 12.78 7.40
C SER A 27 9.14 12.61 7.27
N VAL A 28 8.42 12.58 8.39
CA VAL A 28 6.97 12.32 8.39
C VAL A 28 6.22 13.49 9.01
N LEU A 29 5.22 13.99 8.28
CA LEU A 29 4.16 14.84 8.83
C LEU A 29 2.88 14.02 8.99
N ARG A 30 2.10 14.35 10.05
CA ARG A 30 0.89 13.61 10.40
C ARG A 30 -0.38 14.46 10.39
N ASP A 31 -0.24 15.75 10.17
CA ASP A 31 -1.35 16.69 10.07
C ASP A 31 -1.79 16.82 8.61
N PRO A 32 -2.99 16.32 8.23
CA PRO A 32 -3.48 16.38 6.86
C PRO A 32 -3.64 17.80 6.32
N ARG A 33 -3.77 18.81 7.19
CA ARG A 33 -3.82 20.22 6.79
C ARG A 33 -2.52 20.73 6.18
N GLN A 34 -1.42 20.00 6.38
CA GLN A 34 -0.10 20.32 5.85
C GLN A 34 0.25 19.53 4.56
N ALA A 35 -0.75 18.95 3.89
CA ALA A 35 -0.56 18.11 2.71
C ALA A 35 0.27 18.80 1.60
N GLU A 36 0.05 20.09 1.38
CA GLU A 36 0.76 20.88 0.37
C GLU A 36 2.28 20.96 0.61
N ARG A 37 2.70 20.91 1.88
CA ARG A 37 4.11 20.97 2.31
C ARG A 37 4.84 19.64 2.11
N CYS A 38 4.11 18.55 1.85
CA CYS A 38 4.67 17.22 1.70
C CYS A 38 5.02 16.93 0.25
N HIS A 39 6.10 16.18 0.05
CA HIS A 39 6.57 15.75 -1.27
C HIS A 39 5.78 14.53 -1.77
N ALA A 40 5.34 13.66 -0.85
CA ALA A 40 4.62 12.43 -1.19
C ALA A 40 3.62 12.02 -0.09
N LEU A 41 2.72 11.11 -0.43
CA LEU A 41 1.72 10.52 0.46
C LEU A 41 2.02 9.05 0.71
N LEU A 42 1.97 8.63 1.98
CA LEU A 42 1.95 7.24 2.41
C LEU A 42 0.58 6.91 3.00
N LEU A 43 -0.17 6.05 2.31
CA LEU A 43 -1.44 5.48 2.80
C LEU A 43 -1.15 4.15 3.51
N PRO A 44 -1.35 4.05 4.84
CA PRO A 44 -1.00 2.86 5.60
C PRO A 44 -2.07 1.77 5.53
N GLY A 45 -1.74 0.58 6.05
CA GLY A 45 -2.68 -0.50 6.29
C GLY A 45 -3.75 -0.18 7.34
N GLY A 46 -4.75 -1.03 7.46
CA GLY A 46 -5.85 -0.86 8.41
C GLY A 46 -7.03 -1.79 8.16
N GLY A 47 -8.18 -1.44 8.72
CA GLY A 47 -9.46 -2.13 8.52
C GLY A 47 -10.04 -1.93 7.12
N ASP A 48 -11.22 -2.49 6.89
CA ASP A 48 -11.85 -2.52 5.59
C ASP A 48 -12.38 -1.13 5.17
N LEU A 49 -12.39 -0.88 3.85
CA LEU A 49 -13.13 0.24 3.28
C LEU A 49 -14.63 -0.06 3.23
N ALA A 50 -15.44 0.98 3.37
CA ALA A 50 -16.88 0.86 3.23
C ALA A 50 -17.26 0.40 1.80
N PRO A 51 -17.99 -0.72 1.64
CA PRO A 51 -18.34 -1.26 0.32
C PRO A 51 -19.09 -0.31 -0.59
N VAL A 52 -19.84 0.63 -0.02
CA VAL A 52 -20.55 1.68 -0.77
C VAL A 52 -19.59 2.56 -1.58
N LEU A 53 -18.34 2.74 -1.15
CA LEU A 53 -17.33 3.55 -1.85
C LEU A 53 -16.93 2.96 -3.21
N TYR A 54 -17.07 1.64 -3.37
CA TYR A 54 -16.83 0.94 -4.63
C TYR A 54 -18.10 0.28 -5.19
N ARG A 55 -19.29 0.86 -4.85
CA ARG A 55 -20.62 0.54 -5.40
C ARG A 55 -21.05 -0.91 -5.19
N GLN A 56 -20.72 -1.48 -4.05
CA GLN A 56 -21.10 -2.84 -3.68
C GLN A 56 -21.90 -2.86 -2.38
N ALA A 57 -22.76 -3.86 -2.22
CA ALA A 57 -23.32 -4.23 -0.94
C ALA A 57 -22.26 -4.96 -0.09
N SER A 58 -22.35 -4.89 1.24
CA SER A 58 -21.44 -5.63 2.12
C SER A 58 -21.67 -7.15 1.97
N ARG A 59 -20.57 -7.88 1.72
CA ARG A 59 -20.53 -9.33 1.52
C ARG A 59 -19.24 -9.89 2.12
N GLY A 60 -19.11 -9.83 3.46
CA GLY A 60 -17.93 -10.31 4.16
C GLY A 60 -16.94 -9.21 4.58
N SER A 61 -17.16 -7.94 4.22
CA SER A 61 -16.44 -6.83 4.80
C SER A 61 -16.69 -6.70 6.30
N LEU A 62 -15.62 -6.43 7.04
CA LEU A 62 -15.68 -6.05 8.44
C LEU A 62 -16.21 -4.61 8.58
N PRO A 63 -16.66 -4.18 9.78
CA PRO A 63 -17.13 -2.82 9.98
C PRO A 63 -16.10 -1.78 9.54
N PRO A 64 -16.45 -0.86 8.63
CA PRO A 64 -15.53 0.17 8.14
C PRO A 64 -15.34 1.30 9.14
N GLU A 65 -14.34 2.14 8.88
CA GLU A 65 -14.06 3.38 9.60
C GLU A 65 -14.41 4.60 8.69
N PRO A 66 -15.68 5.06 8.62
CA PRO A 66 -16.10 6.06 7.63
C PRO A 66 -15.34 7.38 7.69
N GLU A 67 -14.99 7.84 8.90
CA GLU A 67 -14.21 9.07 9.09
C GLU A 67 -12.80 8.93 8.51
N ARG A 68 -12.19 7.77 8.65
CA ARG A 68 -10.90 7.46 8.08
C ARG A 68 -10.97 7.31 6.56
N ASP A 69 -12.02 6.65 6.06
CA ASP A 69 -12.27 6.52 4.62
C ASP A 69 -12.34 7.90 3.96
N ASP A 70 -13.15 8.81 4.53
CA ASP A 70 -13.30 10.17 4.02
C ASP A 70 -12.00 10.98 4.10
N LEU A 71 -11.28 10.91 5.21
CA LEU A 71 -10.01 11.60 5.39
C LEU A 71 -8.97 11.14 4.36
N GLU A 72 -8.75 9.83 4.24
CA GLU A 72 -7.74 9.29 3.32
C GLU A 72 -8.10 9.56 1.86
N LEU A 73 -9.37 9.45 1.47
CA LEU A 73 -9.82 9.79 0.11
C LEU A 73 -9.67 11.27 -0.22
N ARG A 74 -9.97 12.18 0.73
CA ARG A 74 -9.74 13.62 0.54
C ARG A 74 -8.27 13.95 0.36
N VAL A 75 -7.44 13.46 1.26
CA VAL A 75 -6.00 13.70 1.20
C VAL A 75 -5.39 13.10 -0.07
N LEU A 76 -5.79 11.87 -0.43
CA LEU A 76 -5.32 11.24 -1.65
C LEU A 76 -5.63 12.10 -2.88
N ARG A 77 -6.85 12.64 -3.02
CA ARG A 77 -7.21 13.52 -4.13
C ARG A 77 -6.28 14.72 -4.28
N THR A 78 -5.83 15.32 -3.17
CA THR A 78 -4.87 16.43 -3.20
C THR A 78 -3.55 16.01 -3.87
N PHE A 79 -3.02 14.83 -3.52
CA PHE A 79 -1.77 14.33 -4.10
C PHE A 79 -1.94 13.88 -5.56
N LEU A 80 -3.06 13.21 -5.89
CA LEU A 80 -3.36 12.81 -7.27
C LEU A 80 -3.48 14.04 -8.19
N SER A 81 -4.20 15.08 -7.74
CA SER A 81 -4.37 16.33 -8.52
C SER A 81 -3.05 17.06 -8.73
N ALA A 82 -2.12 16.95 -7.79
CA ALA A 82 -0.80 17.55 -7.87
C ALA A 82 0.25 16.67 -8.61
N GLY A 83 -0.12 15.45 -9.00
CA GLY A 83 0.81 14.49 -9.62
C GLY A 83 1.92 14.00 -8.68
N LYS A 84 1.79 14.26 -7.37
CA LYS A 84 2.79 13.90 -6.37
C LYS A 84 2.83 12.40 -6.11
N PRO A 85 4.01 11.83 -5.74
CA PRO A 85 4.14 10.41 -5.45
C PRO A 85 3.20 9.90 -4.35
N VAL A 86 2.66 8.68 -4.56
CA VAL A 86 1.80 7.99 -3.58
C VAL A 86 2.26 6.55 -3.42
N LEU A 87 2.50 6.14 -2.17
CA LEU A 87 2.66 4.73 -1.79
C LEU A 87 1.47 4.28 -0.96
N GLY A 88 0.72 3.27 -1.45
CA GLY A 88 -0.32 2.58 -0.68
C GLY A 88 0.18 1.24 -0.12
N ILE A 89 -0.13 0.94 1.14
CA ILE A 89 0.23 -0.32 1.80
C ILE A 89 -1.04 -0.99 2.32
N CYS A 90 -1.30 -2.24 1.91
CA CYS A 90 -2.44 -3.06 2.30
C CYS A 90 -3.76 -2.32 2.05
N ARG A 91 -4.43 -1.81 3.09
CA ARG A 91 -5.61 -0.96 2.94
C ARG A 91 -5.32 0.26 2.03
N GLY A 92 -4.14 0.86 2.13
CA GLY A 92 -3.75 1.99 1.28
C GLY A 92 -3.73 1.67 -0.23
N MET A 93 -3.40 0.42 -0.61
CA MET A 93 -3.54 -0.05 -1.99
C MET A 93 -5.01 -0.08 -2.42
N GLN A 94 -5.87 -0.55 -1.55
CA GLN A 94 -7.32 -0.62 -1.80
C GLN A 94 -7.93 0.78 -1.91
N VAL A 95 -7.51 1.72 -1.06
CA VAL A 95 -7.91 3.14 -1.13
C VAL A 95 -7.52 3.75 -2.47
N LEU A 96 -6.29 3.56 -2.92
CA LEU A 96 -5.81 4.07 -4.21
C LEU A 96 -6.63 3.48 -5.37
N ASN A 97 -6.87 2.17 -5.35
CA ASN A 97 -7.66 1.49 -6.38
C ASN A 97 -9.10 2.01 -6.44
N VAL A 98 -9.77 2.12 -5.30
CA VAL A 98 -11.16 2.59 -5.19
C VAL A 98 -11.27 4.06 -5.58
N ALA A 99 -10.32 4.91 -5.19
CA ALA A 99 -10.30 6.33 -5.54
C ALA A 99 -10.24 6.56 -7.07
N LEU A 100 -9.64 5.62 -7.80
CA LEU A 100 -9.55 5.63 -9.27
C LEU A 100 -10.68 4.83 -9.96
N GLY A 101 -11.69 4.40 -9.20
CA GLY A 101 -12.90 3.76 -9.73
C GLY A 101 -12.85 2.23 -9.80
N GLY A 102 -11.83 1.61 -9.23
CA GLY A 102 -11.74 0.15 -9.06
C GLY A 102 -12.65 -0.39 -7.96
N ASN A 103 -12.66 -1.71 -7.78
CA ASN A 103 -13.41 -2.38 -6.72
C ASN A 103 -12.62 -3.51 -6.06
N LEU A 104 -13.20 -4.14 -5.03
CA LEU A 104 -12.54 -5.13 -4.18
C LEU A 104 -13.31 -6.46 -4.15
N LEU A 105 -12.57 -7.54 -3.94
CA LEU A 105 -13.06 -8.79 -3.35
C LEU A 105 -13.11 -8.57 -1.83
N GLN A 106 -14.29 -8.71 -1.24
CA GLN A 106 -14.52 -8.36 0.16
C GLN A 106 -14.07 -9.42 1.16
N ASP A 107 -13.90 -10.66 0.71
CA ASP A 107 -13.37 -11.74 1.52
C ASP A 107 -12.71 -12.79 0.63
N ILE A 108 -11.44 -13.06 0.88
CA ILE A 108 -10.64 -14.08 0.19
C ILE A 108 -10.02 -15.04 1.23
N PRO A 109 -9.91 -16.32 0.92
CA PRO A 109 -9.22 -17.28 1.78
C PRO A 109 -7.70 -17.18 1.65
N GLY A 110 -6.97 -17.68 2.65
CA GLY A 110 -5.54 -17.96 2.56
C GLY A 110 -4.59 -16.78 2.82
N HIS A 111 -5.08 -15.54 2.92
CA HIS A 111 -4.27 -14.33 3.05
C HIS A 111 -4.32 -13.69 4.46
N ARG A 112 -5.12 -14.23 5.36
CA ARG A 112 -5.24 -13.73 6.74
C ARG A 112 -4.02 -14.10 7.59
N GLN A 113 -3.83 -13.36 8.64
CA GLN A 113 -2.94 -13.78 9.73
C GLN A 113 -3.39 -15.12 10.33
N VAL A 114 -2.41 -15.94 10.69
CA VAL A 114 -2.65 -17.19 11.38
C VAL A 114 -2.20 -17.05 12.83
N ARG A 115 -3.12 -17.20 13.78
CA ARG A 115 -2.87 -17.04 15.23
C ARG A 115 -2.19 -15.71 15.59
N GLY A 116 -2.62 -14.61 14.94
CA GLY A 116 -2.10 -13.26 15.18
C GLY A 116 -0.70 -13.00 14.60
N ARG A 117 -0.17 -13.90 13.76
CA ARG A 117 1.09 -13.74 13.06
C ARG A 117 0.84 -13.64 11.57
N ASP A 118 1.62 -12.81 10.87
CA ASP A 118 1.57 -12.71 9.43
C ASP A 118 1.85 -14.09 8.81
N SER A 119 1.06 -14.49 7.81
CA SER A 119 1.41 -15.60 6.92
C SER A 119 2.39 -15.11 5.85
N PHE A 120 2.92 -16.02 5.05
CA PHE A 120 3.84 -15.68 3.97
C PHE A 120 3.47 -16.45 2.71
N HIS A 121 3.57 -15.79 1.55
CA HIS A 121 3.37 -16.44 0.26
C HIS A 121 4.33 -15.87 -0.80
N ALA A 122 4.50 -16.63 -1.87
CA ALA A 122 5.26 -16.17 -3.02
C ALA A 122 4.45 -15.20 -3.87
N VAL A 123 5.12 -14.19 -4.38
CA VAL A 123 4.58 -13.21 -5.34
C VAL A 123 5.47 -13.20 -6.56
N ARG A 124 4.87 -13.13 -7.74
CA ARG A 124 5.55 -13.00 -9.02
C ARG A 124 5.31 -11.62 -9.61
N THR A 125 6.37 -10.97 -10.06
CA THR A 125 6.27 -9.69 -10.78
C THR A 125 5.67 -9.90 -12.17
N LEU A 126 4.93 -8.90 -12.63
CA LEU A 126 4.43 -8.87 -14.00
C LEU A 126 5.41 -8.10 -14.92
N PRO A 127 5.32 -8.26 -16.25
CA PRO A 127 6.18 -7.53 -17.18
C PRO A 127 6.13 -6.01 -16.95
N ASN A 128 7.27 -5.35 -17.05
CA ASN A 128 7.45 -3.91 -16.84
C ASN A 128 7.10 -3.42 -15.42
N SER A 129 7.03 -4.34 -14.46
CA SER A 129 6.77 -3.99 -13.06
C SER A 129 7.93 -3.20 -12.46
N PHE A 130 7.61 -2.13 -11.71
CA PHE A 130 8.59 -1.39 -10.89
C PHE A 130 9.25 -2.27 -9.81
N LEU A 131 8.64 -3.42 -9.49
CA LEU A 131 9.16 -4.36 -8.48
C LEU A 131 10.28 -5.26 -9.03
N PHE A 132 10.34 -5.47 -10.36
CA PHE A 132 11.36 -6.34 -10.94
C PHE A 132 12.80 -5.89 -10.63
N PRO A 133 13.18 -4.61 -10.82
CA PRO A 133 14.51 -4.14 -10.43
C PRO A 133 14.76 -4.14 -8.92
N LEU A 134 13.72 -4.18 -8.10
CA LEU A 134 13.82 -4.18 -6.64
C LEU A 134 13.98 -5.59 -6.05
N TYR A 135 13.24 -6.57 -6.58
CA TYR A 135 13.08 -7.89 -5.97
C TYR A 135 13.27 -9.07 -6.94
N GLY A 136 13.41 -8.81 -8.24
CA GLY A 136 13.48 -9.85 -9.27
C GLY A 136 12.11 -10.38 -9.68
N ASP A 137 12.11 -11.56 -10.33
CA ASP A 137 10.89 -12.17 -10.89
C ASP A 137 9.96 -12.73 -9.81
N GLN A 138 10.50 -13.34 -8.76
CA GLN A 138 9.76 -13.98 -7.69
C GLN A 138 10.39 -13.73 -6.33
N PHE A 139 9.56 -13.40 -5.35
CA PHE A 139 9.97 -13.16 -3.98
C PHE A 139 8.84 -13.50 -3.00
N PHE A 140 9.15 -13.57 -1.70
CA PHE A 140 8.17 -13.83 -0.65
C PHE A 140 7.80 -12.55 0.10
N VAL A 141 6.50 -12.43 0.42
CA VAL A 141 5.94 -11.33 1.19
C VAL A 141 5.15 -11.85 2.38
N ASN A 142 4.99 -11.00 3.40
CA ASN A 142 4.04 -11.28 4.48
C ASN A 142 2.61 -10.99 4.03
N SER A 143 1.64 -11.62 4.68
CA SER A 143 0.22 -11.47 4.37
C SER A 143 -0.61 -11.36 5.65
N ALA A 144 -1.46 -10.34 5.68
CA ALA A 144 -2.33 -10.01 6.83
C ALA A 144 -3.64 -9.36 6.38
N HIS A 145 -4.18 -9.77 5.24
CA HIS A 145 -5.39 -9.21 4.65
C HIS A 145 -6.41 -10.30 4.30
N HIS A 146 -7.66 -9.91 4.15
CA HIS A 146 -8.73 -10.79 3.68
C HIS A 146 -9.53 -10.16 2.52
N GLN A 147 -9.15 -8.97 2.11
CA GLN A 147 -9.67 -8.32 0.92
C GLN A 147 -8.57 -8.20 -0.12
N ALA A 148 -8.94 -8.13 -1.39
CA ALA A 148 -8.01 -7.95 -2.51
C ALA A 148 -8.61 -7.02 -3.57
N VAL A 149 -7.76 -6.42 -4.39
CA VAL A 149 -8.20 -5.72 -5.61
C VAL A 149 -8.82 -6.73 -6.57
N ASN A 150 -10.01 -6.41 -7.10
CA ASN A 150 -10.71 -7.19 -8.11
C ASN A 150 -10.64 -6.51 -9.49
N ALA A 151 -11.33 -5.39 -9.66
CA ALA A 151 -11.20 -4.57 -10.86
C ALA A 151 -10.28 -3.39 -10.58
N LEU A 152 -9.34 -3.16 -11.48
CA LEU A 152 -8.40 -2.04 -11.39
C LEU A 152 -9.08 -0.71 -11.70
N GLY A 153 -8.70 0.32 -10.96
CA GLY A 153 -9.06 1.70 -11.23
C GLY A 153 -8.40 2.23 -12.50
N MET A 154 -8.89 3.37 -12.95
CA MET A 154 -8.44 4.02 -14.20
C MET A 154 -6.93 4.31 -14.18
N GLY A 155 -6.22 3.86 -15.22
CA GLY A 155 -4.78 4.02 -15.39
C GLY A 155 -3.92 3.13 -14.50
N LEU A 156 -4.52 2.30 -13.63
CA LEU A 156 -3.77 1.34 -12.82
C LEU A 156 -3.52 0.05 -13.61
N GLN A 157 -2.35 -0.50 -13.39
CA GLN A 157 -1.94 -1.82 -13.89
C GLN A 157 -1.50 -2.70 -12.72
N ALA A 158 -1.76 -4.00 -12.83
CA ALA A 158 -1.20 -4.96 -11.90
C ALA A 158 0.32 -5.04 -12.10
N ALA A 159 1.07 -4.95 -10.99
CA ALA A 159 2.53 -5.01 -10.99
C ALA A 159 3.06 -6.35 -10.47
N ALA A 160 2.29 -7.04 -9.64
CA ALA A 160 2.61 -8.38 -9.13
C ALA A 160 1.34 -9.15 -8.73
N VAL A 161 1.44 -10.47 -8.74
CA VAL A 161 0.36 -11.40 -8.40
C VAL A 161 0.85 -12.53 -7.50
N SER A 162 0.01 -13.01 -6.59
CA SER A 162 0.24 -14.22 -5.81
C SER A 162 -0.01 -15.50 -6.64
N SER A 163 0.35 -16.65 -6.11
CA SER A 163 0.19 -17.94 -6.78
C SER A 163 -1.27 -18.32 -7.05
N ASP A 164 -2.21 -17.81 -6.26
CA ASP A 164 -3.67 -17.98 -6.47
C ASP A 164 -4.28 -16.87 -7.35
N GLY A 165 -3.44 -16.04 -7.98
CA GLY A 165 -3.83 -15.02 -8.95
C GLY A 165 -4.37 -13.73 -8.35
N ARG A 166 -4.19 -13.47 -7.03
CA ARG A 166 -4.58 -12.20 -6.43
C ARG A 166 -3.57 -11.11 -6.80
N ILE A 167 -4.08 -9.91 -7.05
CA ILE A 167 -3.22 -8.73 -7.31
C ILE A 167 -2.58 -8.31 -6.00
N GLU A 168 -1.25 -8.38 -5.95
CA GLU A 168 -0.44 -8.05 -4.78
C GLU A 168 0.26 -6.70 -4.89
N ALA A 169 0.35 -6.15 -6.09
CA ALA A 169 0.84 -4.80 -6.29
C ALA A 169 0.20 -4.15 -7.51
N ILE A 170 0.04 -2.85 -7.45
CA ILE A 170 -0.46 -2.01 -8.55
C ILE A 170 0.44 -0.81 -8.75
N ALA A 171 0.48 -0.30 -9.97
CA ALA A 171 1.14 0.96 -10.32
C ALA A 171 0.30 1.71 -11.36
N HIS A 172 0.36 3.04 -11.34
CA HIS A 172 -0.26 3.84 -12.39
C HIS A 172 0.70 3.97 -13.58
N GLU A 173 0.17 3.89 -14.80
CA GLU A 173 0.96 3.88 -16.05
C GLU A 173 1.73 5.16 -16.33
N ARG A 174 1.33 6.31 -15.76
CA ARG A 174 1.91 7.65 -16.04
C ARG A 174 2.40 8.39 -14.80
N PHE A 175 1.80 8.15 -13.65
CA PHE A 175 2.08 8.90 -12.44
C PHE A 175 2.84 8.05 -11.43
N PRO A 176 3.62 8.64 -10.52
CA PRO A 176 4.36 7.91 -9.51
C PRO A 176 3.45 7.41 -8.36
N TRP A 177 2.36 6.75 -8.72
CA TRP A 177 1.39 6.16 -7.80
C TRP A 177 1.49 4.66 -7.85
N PHE A 178 1.88 4.05 -6.76
CA PHE A 178 1.99 2.61 -6.67
C PHE A 178 1.63 2.11 -5.27
N ALA A 179 1.29 0.85 -5.19
CA ALA A 179 0.88 0.27 -3.93
C ALA A 179 1.11 -1.23 -3.89
N VAL A 180 1.23 -1.76 -2.67
CA VAL A 180 1.46 -3.17 -2.38
C VAL A 180 0.44 -3.68 -1.36
N GLN A 181 0.03 -4.94 -1.49
CA GLN A 181 -0.97 -5.53 -0.61
C GLN A 181 -0.35 -6.06 0.69
N TRP A 182 0.93 -6.42 0.67
CA TRP A 182 1.67 -6.84 1.86
C TRP A 182 2.12 -5.66 2.74
N HIS A 183 2.79 -5.96 3.84
CA HIS A 183 3.25 -5.00 4.84
C HIS A 183 4.78 -4.88 4.85
N PRO A 184 5.40 -4.08 3.97
CA PRO A 184 6.86 -3.91 3.93
C PRO A 184 7.43 -3.30 5.22
N GLU A 185 6.64 -2.49 5.96
CA GLU A 185 7.03 -1.93 7.26
C GLU A 185 7.23 -3.00 8.36
N ARG A 186 6.83 -4.24 8.09
CA ARG A 186 7.03 -5.41 8.96
C ARG A 186 8.13 -6.34 8.45
N MET A 187 8.64 -6.11 7.24
CA MET A 187 9.64 -6.97 6.58
C MET A 187 11.05 -6.38 6.68
N TRP A 188 11.44 -5.93 7.84
CA TRP A 188 12.80 -5.42 8.12
C TRP A 188 13.72 -6.59 8.44
N THR A 189 14.74 -6.80 7.61
CA THR A 189 15.74 -7.89 7.80
C THR A 189 16.55 -7.73 9.10
N PRO A 190 17.00 -8.84 9.74
CA PRO A 190 17.15 -10.22 9.23
C PRO A 190 16.05 -11.22 9.67
N CYS A 191 14.91 -10.79 10.13
CA CYS A 191 13.95 -11.63 10.87
C CYS A 191 12.81 -12.23 10.04
N VAL A 192 12.92 -12.30 8.71
CA VAL A 192 11.86 -12.88 7.87
C VAL A 192 12.15 -14.37 7.63
N PRO A 193 11.28 -15.31 8.07
CA PRO A 193 11.56 -16.75 8.09
C PRO A 193 11.26 -17.45 6.75
N VAL A 194 11.56 -16.80 5.63
CA VAL A 194 11.34 -17.33 4.27
C VAL A 194 12.55 -17.12 3.39
N ALA A 195 12.69 -17.95 2.35
CA ALA A 195 13.70 -17.76 1.31
C ALA A 195 13.34 -16.56 0.43
N HIS A 196 14.34 -15.79 -0.01
CA HIS A 196 14.14 -14.63 -0.90
C HIS A 196 13.01 -13.67 -0.46
N PRO A 197 13.05 -13.15 0.79
CA PRO A 197 12.07 -12.18 1.24
C PRO A 197 12.20 -10.87 0.49
N ALA A 198 11.10 -10.12 0.35
CA ALA A 198 11.14 -8.73 -0.13
C ALA A 198 11.52 -7.79 1.02
N PRO A 199 12.78 -7.32 1.14
CA PRO A 199 13.15 -6.42 2.24
C PRO A 199 12.34 -5.13 2.17
N GLY A 200 11.66 -4.78 3.26
CA GLY A 200 10.85 -3.57 3.32
C GLY A 200 11.63 -2.30 3.06
N GLU A 201 12.88 -2.25 3.53
CA GLU A 201 13.79 -1.13 3.31
C GLU A 201 13.96 -0.79 1.82
N THR A 202 14.05 -1.81 0.95
CA THR A 202 14.20 -1.61 -0.51
C THR A 202 13.04 -0.81 -1.10
N LEU A 203 11.79 -1.14 -0.73
CA LEU A 203 10.61 -0.41 -1.22
C LEU A 203 10.56 1.02 -0.68
N PHE A 204 10.87 1.23 0.61
CA PHE A 204 10.87 2.57 1.18
C PHE A 204 11.97 3.46 0.60
N ARG A 205 13.17 2.92 0.34
CA ARG A 205 14.25 3.66 -0.34
C ARG A 205 13.85 4.04 -1.77
N PHE A 206 13.25 3.12 -2.52
CA PHE A 206 12.70 3.41 -3.84
C PHE A 206 11.64 4.52 -3.77
N PHE A 207 10.67 4.42 -2.85
CA PHE A 207 9.65 5.45 -2.67
C PHE A 207 10.25 6.84 -2.39
N LEU A 208 11.24 6.91 -1.50
CA LEU A 208 11.87 8.18 -1.16
C LEU A 208 12.74 8.73 -2.30
N SER A 209 13.32 7.89 -3.15
CA SER A 209 14.15 8.35 -4.27
C SER A 209 13.35 9.12 -5.33
N ILE A 210 12.08 8.76 -5.53
CA ILE A 210 11.20 9.43 -6.51
C ILE A 210 10.51 10.69 -5.95
N CYS A 211 10.73 11.03 -4.68
CA CYS A 211 10.17 12.23 -4.06
C CYS A 211 10.95 13.52 -4.34
N HIS A 212 12.04 13.44 -5.08
CA HIS A 212 12.95 14.56 -5.36
C HIS A 212 12.84 15.10 -6.81
N GLU A 213 12.06 14.46 -7.63
CA GLU A 213 11.77 14.86 -9.00
C GLU A 213 10.48 15.72 -9.04
#